data_b694031d8a35c00bf86e09866d2438c2
#
_entry.id   b694031d8a35c00bf86e09866d2438c2
#
_cell.length_a   1.000
_cell.length_b   1.000
_cell.length_c   1.000
_cell.angle_alpha   90.00
_cell.angle_beta   90.00
_cell.angle_gamma   90.00
#
_symmetry.space_group_name_H-M   'P 1'
#
loop_
_entity.id
_entity.type
_entity.pdbx_description
1 polymer ?
#
loop_
_entity_poly.entity_id
_entity_poly.type
_entity_poly.pdbx_seq_one_letter_code
_entity_poly.pdbx_strand_id
1 'polypeptide(L)'
;MTSFIKAKKINIINNSKNNLNFLNYFKVNLVNNKKIKKVLIIKWGGMGDVIQSSAIIEDILNNFKNHQIDLNTLPAWKILFSSEKRFNKIWGFSFTKSGLGLTDIFKWILKIRSEKYDLIIDLQTNDRSRIMLSLIRFSSFRPLHIIGNHPVFPYTIKSNTFIDGPFDRMQRTIATIGIKSETIQPKICISKKTRYSALVIKKKYNLKSKQYVAFIPGSSRQNKLKRWGVKNYIKLAELINKKIILIGGPDDAEDCNLIAKNNKNIINLCNKTNLLELIELFRGCQIVIGNDTGTLHLASTTNVPIIQITGPTNPLLVKPLTNNVISVQADIDCKNCYQKNCSHHSCMKNITADYIYSIIKDTK
;
A
#
# COMPACT_ATOMS: atom_id res chain seq x y z
N MET A 1 33.48 14.42 -34.55
CA MET A 1 33.40 13.23 -33.65
C MET A 1 32.14 13.35 -32.80
N THR A 2 31.04 12.83 -33.31
CA THR A 2 29.72 12.84 -32.64
C THR A 2 29.59 11.52 -31.88
N SER A 3 29.82 11.56 -30.54
CA SER A 3 29.57 10.45 -29.69
C SER A 3 28.06 10.24 -29.52
N PHE A 4 27.52 9.24 -30.18
CA PHE A 4 26.18 8.72 -29.93
C PHE A 4 26.12 8.21 -28.50
N ILE A 5 25.48 8.99 -27.62
CA ILE A 5 25.06 8.50 -26.31
C ILE A 5 23.97 7.46 -26.58
N LYS A 6 24.30 6.17 -26.46
CA LYS A 6 23.34 5.08 -26.49
C LYS A 6 22.23 5.40 -25.46
N ALA A 7 21.02 5.65 -25.94
CA ALA A 7 19.86 5.83 -25.09
C ALA A 7 19.74 4.61 -24.17
N LYS A 8 19.88 4.84 -22.86
CA LYS A 8 19.74 3.78 -21.86
C LYS A 8 18.29 3.28 -21.90
N LYS A 9 18.09 2.00 -22.21
CA LYS A 9 16.76 1.39 -22.24
C LYS A 9 16.07 1.56 -20.89
N ILE A 10 14.89 2.14 -20.88
CA ILE A 10 14.03 2.30 -19.71
C ILE A 10 12.70 1.62 -20.04
N ASN A 11 12.24 0.74 -19.15
CA ASN A 11 11.00 0.00 -19.35
C ASN A 11 9.82 0.75 -18.71
N ILE A 12 8.79 1.02 -19.51
CA ILE A 12 7.49 1.44 -19.05
C ILE A 12 6.64 0.18 -18.86
N ILE A 13 6.19 -0.05 -17.62
CA ILE A 13 5.37 -1.22 -17.29
C ILE A 13 3.93 -0.76 -17.14
N ASN A 14 3.13 -0.98 -18.18
CA ASN A 14 1.70 -0.73 -18.20
C ASN A 14 0.93 -1.91 -17.59
N ASN A 15 -0.29 -1.66 -17.12
CA ASN A 15 -1.18 -2.69 -16.59
C ASN A 15 -1.59 -3.68 -17.67
N SER A 16 -0.90 -4.84 -17.79
CA SER A 16 -1.50 -5.99 -18.42
C SER A 16 -2.49 -6.62 -17.43
N LYS A 17 -3.76 -6.76 -17.83
CA LYS A 17 -4.75 -7.53 -17.09
C LYS A 17 -4.25 -8.98 -17.00
N ASN A 18 -3.77 -9.38 -15.84
CA ASN A 18 -3.62 -10.80 -15.55
C ASN A 18 -5.04 -11.37 -15.38
N ASN A 19 -5.55 -12.02 -16.42
CA ASN A 19 -6.69 -12.92 -16.31
C ASN A 19 -6.23 -14.11 -15.47
N LEU A 20 -6.38 -14.01 -14.16
CA LEU A 20 -6.19 -15.14 -13.26
C LEU A 20 -7.35 -16.12 -13.52
N ASN A 21 -7.05 -17.22 -14.19
CA ASN A 21 -7.95 -18.37 -14.26
C ASN A 21 -8.08 -18.93 -12.84
N PHE A 22 -9.17 -18.59 -12.14
CA PHE A 22 -9.52 -19.07 -10.81
C PHE A 22 -10.00 -20.53 -10.80
N LEU A 23 -9.50 -21.38 -11.68
CA LEU A 23 -9.94 -22.77 -11.81
C LEU A 23 -9.28 -23.63 -10.72
N ASN A 24 -10.13 -24.32 -9.93
CA ASN A 24 -9.85 -25.42 -9.01
C ASN A 24 -9.39 -25.08 -7.57
N TYR A 25 -10.08 -24.17 -6.88
CA TYR A 25 -10.03 -24.11 -5.43
C TYR A 25 -11.25 -24.80 -4.81
N PHE A 26 -11.04 -25.55 -3.72
CA PHE A 26 -12.15 -26.05 -2.91
C PHE A 26 -12.92 -24.84 -2.36
N LYS A 27 -14.05 -24.53 -2.97
CA LYS A 27 -14.90 -23.40 -2.58
C LYS A 27 -15.89 -23.87 -1.52
N VAL A 28 -15.75 -23.35 -0.32
CA VAL A 28 -16.80 -23.44 0.70
C VAL A 28 -17.50 -22.10 0.74
N ASN A 29 -18.79 -22.04 0.49
CA ASN A 29 -19.54 -20.79 0.59
C ASN A 29 -19.83 -20.48 2.06
N LEU A 30 -18.91 -19.72 2.70
CA LEU A 30 -19.08 -19.26 4.07
C LEU A 30 -19.90 -17.97 4.18
N VAL A 31 -20.05 -17.22 3.09
CA VAL A 31 -20.85 -15.98 3.06
C VAL A 31 -22.31 -16.26 3.42
N ASN A 32 -22.87 -17.37 2.89
CA ASN A 32 -24.26 -17.76 3.14
C ASN A 32 -24.44 -18.69 4.35
N ASN A 33 -23.38 -18.95 5.11
CA ASN A 33 -23.45 -19.82 6.27
C ASN A 33 -24.05 -19.08 7.47
N LYS A 34 -25.31 -19.36 7.83
CA LYS A 34 -26.05 -18.76 8.94
C LYS A 34 -25.38 -18.91 10.31
N LYS A 35 -24.39 -19.82 10.46
CA LYS A 35 -23.62 -19.99 11.70
C LYS A 35 -22.50 -18.95 11.85
N ILE A 36 -22.07 -18.31 10.76
CA ILE A 36 -21.10 -17.22 10.81
C ILE A 36 -21.85 -15.95 11.22
N LYS A 37 -21.47 -15.34 12.31
CA LYS A 37 -22.03 -14.07 12.80
C LYS A 37 -20.94 -13.03 13.03
N LYS A 38 -19.76 -13.47 13.45
CA LYS A 38 -18.65 -12.59 13.83
C LYS A 38 -17.39 -12.94 13.07
N VAL A 39 -16.86 -11.97 12.32
CA VAL A 39 -15.71 -12.12 11.43
C VAL A 39 -14.56 -11.23 11.90
N LEU A 40 -13.34 -11.78 11.94
CA LEU A 40 -12.12 -11.03 12.16
C LEU A 40 -11.30 -10.97 10.89
N ILE A 41 -10.88 -9.77 10.49
CA ILE A 41 -9.88 -9.57 9.44
C ILE A 41 -8.55 -9.22 10.08
N ILE A 42 -7.46 -9.89 9.66
CA ILE A 42 -6.10 -9.63 10.15
C ILE A 42 -5.25 -9.07 9.02
N LYS A 43 -4.66 -7.87 9.24
CA LYS A 43 -3.69 -7.27 8.32
C LYS A 43 -2.71 -6.35 9.06
N TRP A 44 -1.44 -6.77 9.15
CA TRP A 44 -0.40 -6.07 9.92
C TRP A 44 0.70 -5.45 9.08
N GLY A 45 0.90 -5.77 7.86
CA GLY A 45 2.02 -5.41 6.97
C GLY A 45 2.49 -3.97 6.99
N GLY A 46 3.37 -3.64 6.08
CA GLY A 46 3.76 -2.26 5.79
C GLY A 46 2.56 -1.43 5.30
N MET A 47 2.68 -0.11 5.36
CA MET A 47 1.59 0.80 4.97
C MET A 47 1.04 0.50 3.57
N GLY A 48 1.92 0.26 2.59
CA GLY A 48 1.51 -0.06 1.22
C GLY A 48 0.64 -1.33 1.15
N ASP A 49 1.04 -2.40 1.85
CA ASP A 49 0.28 -3.67 1.88
C ASP A 49 -1.08 -3.51 2.56
N VAL A 50 -1.14 -2.68 3.60
CA VAL A 50 -2.41 -2.38 4.29
C VAL A 50 -3.33 -1.56 3.40
N ILE A 51 -2.80 -0.59 2.66
CA ILE A 51 -3.57 0.18 1.69
C ILE A 51 -4.09 -0.72 0.57
N GLN A 52 -3.25 -1.56 -0.02
CA GLN A 52 -3.68 -2.51 -1.05
C GLN A 52 -4.78 -3.46 -0.53
N SER A 53 -4.66 -3.92 0.72
CA SER A 53 -5.67 -4.80 1.30
C SER A 53 -7.05 -4.14 1.46
N SER A 54 -7.15 -2.81 1.44
CA SER A 54 -8.43 -2.12 1.55
C SER A 54 -9.38 -2.39 0.38
N ALA A 55 -8.86 -2.77 -0.80
CA ALA A 55 -9.68 -3.26 -1.90
C ALA A 55 -10.33 -4.62 -1.57
N ILE A 56 -9.56 -5.55 -1.02
CA ILE A 56 -10.06 -6.86 -0.59
C ILE A 56 -11.02 -6.73 0.61
N ILE A 57 -10.69 -5.84 1.54
CA ILE A 57 -11.55 -5.52 2.68
C ILE A 57 -12.90 -4.96 2.20
N GLU A 58 -12.92 -4.13 1.16
CA GLU A 58 -14.17 -3.64 0.55
C GLU A 58 -15.05 -4.79 0.07
N ASP A 59 -14.45 -5.79 -0.62
CA ASP A 59 -15.19 -6.96 -1.09
C ASP A 59 -15.69 -7.82 0.07
N ILE A 60 -14.91 -7.99 1.15
CA ILE A 60 -15.35 -8.68 2.36
C ILE A 60 -16.53 -7.95 3.00
N LEU A 61 -16.43 -6.64 3.21
CA LEU A 61 -17.48 -5.82 3.83
C LEU A 61 -18.78 -5.84 3.02
N ASN A 62 -18.68 -5.88 1.68
CA ASN A 62 -19.84 -5.95 0.80
C ASN A 62 -20.54 -7.32 0.82
N ASN A 63 -19.81 -8.39 1.09
CA ASN A 63 -20.36 -9.75 1.15
C ASN A 63 -20.87 -10.13 2.54
N PHE A 64 -20.32 -9.56 3.61
CA PHE A 64 -20.71 -9.83 5.00
C PHE A 64 -21.52 -8.67 5.64
N LYS A 65 -22.43 -8.02 4.88
CA LYS A 65 -23.17 -6.81 5.31
C LYS A 65 -23.91 -6.93 6.65
N ASN A 66 -24.42 -8.13 6.97
CA ASN A 66 -25.22 -8.39 8.17
C ASN A 66 -24.42 -9.08 9.30
N HIS A 67 -23.09 -9.02 9.22
CA HIS A 67 -22.19 -9.65 10.18
C HIS A 67 -21.44 -8.61 11.01
N GLN A 68 -21.04 -8.98 12.21
CA GLN A 68 -20.12 -8.17 12.98
C GLN A 68 -18.70 -8.38 12.45
N ILE A 69 -18.10 -7.36 11.90
CA ILE A 69 -16.77 -7.44 11.31
C ILE A 69 -15.80 -6.57 12.11
N ASP A 70 -14.76 -7.20 12.61
CA ASP A 70 -13.67 -6.53 13.32
C ASP A 70 -12.41 -6.55 12.45
N LEU A 71 -11.60 -5.48 12.54
CA LEU A 71 -10.30 -5.39 11.90
C LEU A 71 -9.20 -5.36 12.97
N ASN A 72 -8.24 -6.29 12.88
CA ASN A 72 -7.00 -6.25 13.62
C ASN A 72 -5.84 -5.81 12.71
N THR A 73 -5.24 -4.67 13.04
CA THR A 73 -4.11 -4.09 12.30
C THR A 73 -3.03 -3.61 13.26
N LEU A 74 -1.94 -3.01 12.76
CA LEU A 74 -0.99 -2.30 13.61
C LEU A 74 -1.57 -0.97 14.11
N PRO A 75 -1.20 -0.50 15.30
CA PRO A 75 -1.70 0.77 15.85
C PRO A 75 -1.55 1.94 14.90
N ALA A 76 -0.41 2.02 14.20
CA ALA A 76 -0.12 3.08 13.23
C ALA A 76 -1.11 3.13 12.06
N TRP A 77 -1.71 2.01 11.67
CA TRP A 77 -2.60 1.92 10.51
C TRP A 77 -4.08 2.00 10.86
N LYS A 78 -4.45 2.03 12.14
CA LYS A 78 -5.86 2.23 12.56
C LYS A 78 -6.48 3.47 11.95
N ILE A 79 -5.70 4.52 11.80
CA ILE A 79 -6.14 5.80 11.23
C ILE A 79 -6.70 5.62 9.81
N LEU A 80 -6.14 4.72 8.99
CA LEU A 80 -6.59 4.49 7.62
C LEU A 80 -8.04 4.00 7.54
N PHE A 81 -8.52 3.32 8.57
CA PHE A 81 -9.87 2.76 8.62
C PHE A 81 -10.80 3.47 9.62
N SER A 82 -10.32 4.54 10.27
CA SER A 82 -11.06 5.23 11.34
C SER A 82 -12.42 5.82 10.93
N SER A 83 -12.61 6.07 9.64
CA SER A 83 -13.87 6.59 9.09
C SER A 83 -14.75 5.50 8.45
N GLU A 84 -14.35 4.23 8.47
CA GLU A 84 -15.11 3.12 7.94
C GLU A 84 -16.12 2.62 8.99
N LYS A 85 -17.40 2.91 8.76
CA LYS A 85 -18.47 2.64 9.72
C LYS A 85 -18.98 1.20 9.71
N ARG A 86 -18.62 0.40 8.70
CA ARG A 86 -19.04 -1.01 8.58
C ARG A 86 -18.25 -1.94 9.52
N PHE A 87 -17.12 -1.49 10.05
CA PHE A 87 -16.45 -2.21 11.12
C PHE A 87 -17.16 -2.01 12.46
N ASN A 88 -17.37 -3.13 13.18
CA ASN A 88 -17.84 -3.09 14.56
C ASN A 88 -16.70 -2.61 15.48
N LYS A 89 -15.48 -3.13 15.32
CA LYS A 89 -14.28 -2.70 16.05
C LYS A 89 -13.05 -2.66 15.14
N ILE A 90 -12.20 -1.64 15.34
CA ILE A 90 -10.86 -1.56 14.77
C ILE A 90 -9.87 -1.48 15.91
N TRP A 91 -9.04 -2.48 16.06
CA TRP A 91 -8.08 -2.53 17.16
C TRP A 91 -6.68 -2.82 16.67
N GLY A 92 -5.71 -2.14 17.33
CA GLY A 92 -4.30 -2.26 17.03
C GLY A 92 -3.63 -3.26 17.97
N PHE A 93 -2.64 -3.94 17.45
CA PHE A 93 -1.75 -4.78 18.24
C PHE A 93 -0.30 -4.48 17.87
N SER A 94 0.51 -4.15 18.86
CA SER A 94 1.94 -3.87 18.67
C SER A 94 2.74 -5.10 18.99
N PHE A 95 3.64 -5.44 18.08
CA PHE A 95 4.72 -6.37 18.39
C PHE A 95 5.91 -5.55 18.88
N THR A 96 6.49 -5.90 20.03
CA THR A 96 7.68 -5.22 20.53
C THR A 96 8.83 -5.34 19.54
N LYS A 97 9.70 -4.31 19.46
CA LYS A 97 10.86 -4.29 18.55
C LYS A 97 11.84 -5.44 18.77
N SER A 98 11.89 -5.99 19.95
CA SER A 98 12.76 -7.08 20.39
C SER A 98 12.28 -8.49 20.04
N GLY A 99 11.16 -8.62 19.34
CA GLY A 99 10.57 -9.92 18.98
C GLY A 99 9.14 -10.09 19.45
N LEU A 100 8.62 -11.30 19.35
CA LEU A 100 7.34 -11.67 19.93
C LEU A 100 7.49 -11.71 21.46
N GLY A 101 7.15 -10.62 22.15
CA GLY A 101 6.99 -10.71 23.61
C GLY A 101 5.92 -11.74 23.94
N LEU A 102 6.25 -12.79 24.69
CA LEU A 102 5.30 -13.83 25.07
C LEU A 102 4.03 -13.25 25.70
N THR A 103 4.18 -12.18 26.48
CA THR A 103 3.07 -11.44 27.09
C THR A 103 2.15 -10.79 26.05
N ASP A 104 2.69 -10.25 24.97
CA ASP A 104 1.88 -9.62 23.93
C ASP A 104 1.13 -10.65 23.10
N ILE A 105 1.77 -11.77 22.77
CA ILE A 105 1.11 -12.91 22.13
C ILE A 105 -0.04 -13.42 23.01
N PHE A 106 0.22 -13.61 24.30
CA PHE A 106 -0.79 -14.09 25.23
C PHE A 106 -1.99 -13.15 25.34
N LYS A 107 -1.74 -11.83 25.47
CA LYS A 107 -2.80 -10.81 25.46
C LYS A 107 -3.62 -10.84 24.17
N TRP A 108 -2.96 -11.00 23.01
CA TRP A 108 -3.63 -11.09 21.73
C TRP A 108 -4.51 -12.35 21.63
N ILE A 109 -3.99 -13.51 22.08
CA ILE A 109 -4.74 -14.77 22.13
C ILE A 109 -5.97 -14.64 23.03
N LEU A 110 -5.81 -14.12 24.24
CA LEU A 110 -6.92 -13.88 25.15
C LEU A 110 -7.98 -12.97 24.55
N LYS A 111 -7.55 -11.90 23.88
CA LYS A 111 -8.47 -10.97 23.20
C LYS A 111 -9.27 -11.67 22.11
N ILE A 112 -8.65 -12.46 21.23
CA ILE A 112 -9.37 -13.19 20.18
C ILE A 112 -10.34 -14.21 20.76
N ARG A 113 -9.92 -14.94 21.79
CA ARG A 113 -10.78 -15.93 22.45
C ARG A 113 -12.00 -15.29 23.10
N SER A 114 -11.82 -14.16 23.80
CA SER A 114 -12.93 -13.44 24.45
C SER A 114 -13.97 -12.93 23.47
N GLU A 115 -13.55 -12.56 22.24
CA GLU A 115 -14.43 -12.03 21.19
C GLU A 115 -15.24 -13.12 20.48
N LYS A 116 -14.86 -14.40 20.59
CA LYS A 116 -15.60 -15.56 20.05
C LYS A 116 -15.93 -15.46 18.56
N TYR A 117 -14.93 -15.19 17.72
CA TYR A 117 -15.10 -15.16 16.26
C TYR A 117 -15.50 -16.52 15.69
N ASP A 118 -16.34 -16.53 14.66
CA ASP A 118 -16.73 -17.72 13.91
C ASP A 118 -15.85 -17.91 12.66
N LEU A 119 -15.33 -16.79 12.11
CA LEU A 119 -14.45 -16.77 10.97
C LEU A 119 -13.30 -15.79 11.19
N ILE A 120 -12.07 -16.23 10.94
CA ILE A 120 -10.88 -15.38 10.87
C ILE A 120 -10.34 -15.41 9.45
N ILE A 121 -10.21 -14.22 8.84
CA ILE A 121 -9.64 -14.01 7.52
C ILE A 121 -8.25 -13.41 7.69
N ASP A 122 -7.23 -14.23 7.50
CA ASP A 122 -5.83 -13.81 7.58
C ASP A 122 -5.33 -13.31 6.23
N LEU A 123 -5.41 -12.00 6.01
CA LEU A 123 -4.83 -11.33 4.85
C LEU A 123 -3.33 -11.03 5.02
N GLN A 124 -2.77 -11.28 6.20
CA GLN A 124 -1.34 -11.12 6.46
C GLN A 124 -0.54 -12.32 5.97
N THR A 125 -0.99 -13.51 6.29
CA THR A 125 -0.45 -14.81 5.88
C THR A 125 1.07 -14.87 5.86
N ASN A 126 1.68 -14.68 7.03
CA ASN A 126 3.11 -14.87 7.25
C ASN A 126 3.34 -15.84 8.43
N ASP A 127 4.59 -16.25 8.67
CA ASP A 127 4.90 -17.21 9.75
C ASP A 127 4.40 -16.73 11.11
N ARG A 128 4.49 -15.43 11.39
CA ARG A 128 4.01 -14.87 12.67
C ARG A 128 2.50 -15.04 12.82
N SER A 129 1.70 -14.62 11.82
CA SER A 129 0.25 -14.78 11.91
C SER A 129 -0.14 -16.25 11.97
N ARG A 130 0.54 -17.11 11.21
CA ARG A 130 0.33 -18.55 11.20
C ARG A 130 0.55 -19.19 12.58
N ILE A 131 1.69 -18.90 13.23
CA ILE A 131 1.99 -19.43 14.59
C ILE A 131 0.94 -18.96 15.60
N MET A 132 0.62 -17.68 15.61
CA MET A 132 -0.36 -17.12 16.54
C MET A 132 -1.76 -17.71 16.33
N LEU A 133 -2.18 -17.89 15.09
CA LEU A 133 -3.46 -18.52 14.76
C LEU A 133 -3.48 -20.03 15.06
N SER A 134 -2.32 -20.71 14.97
CA SER A 134 -2.19 -22.10 15.41
C SER A 134 -2.51 -22.25 16.91
N LEU A 135 -1.99 -21.35 17.74
CA LEU A 135 -2.29 -21.33 19.19
C LEU A 135 -3.78 -21.08 19.46
N ILE A 136 -4.43 -20.21 18.68
CA ILE A 136 -5.88 -20.01 18.75
C ILE A 136 -6.63 -21.30 18.41
N ARG A 137 -6.24 -21.95 17.30
CA ARG A 137 -6.92 -23.15 16.81
C ARG A 137 -6.81 -24.31 17.79
N PHE A 138 -5.63 -24.56 18.36
CA PHE A 138 -5.44 -25.61 19.37
C PHE A 138 -6.24 -25.36 20.64
N SER A 139 -6.42 -24.10 21.03
CA SER A 139 -7.12 -23.74 22.27
C SER A 139 -8.62 -23.48 22.08
N SER A 140 -9.17 -23.69 20.88
CA SER A 140 -10.57 -23.43 20.57
C SER A 140 -11.41 -24.71 20.64
N PHE A 141 -12.38 -24.74 21.54
CA PHE A 141 -13.40 -25.81 21.65
C PHE A 141 -14.62 -25.56 20.77
N ARG A 142 -14.67 -24.44 20.04
CA ARG A 142 -15.77 -24.05 19.15
C ARG A 142 -15.38 -24.28 17.69
N PRO A 143 -16.38 -24.55 16.83
CA PRO A 143 -16.16 -24.48 15.38
C PRO A 143 -15.63 -23.09 15.01
N LEU A 144 -14.41 -23.03 14.49
CA LEU A 144 -13.74 -21.82 14.06
C LEU A 144 -13.15 -22.03 12.68
N HIS A 145 -13.58 -21.22 11.72
CA HIS A 145 -12.99 -21.18 10.41
C HIS A 145 -11.84 -20.19 10.38
N ILE A 146 -10.66 -20.63 9.96
CA ILE A 146 -9.49 -19.77 9.75
C ILE A 146 -9.06 -19.95 8.31
N ILE A 147 -9.04 -18.87 7.53
CA ILE A 147 -8.61 -18.88 6.14
C ILE A 147 -7.38 -18.00 5.94
N GLY A 148 -6.54 -18.39 5.01
CA GLY A 148 -5.31 -17.68 4.64
C GLY A 148 -4.67 -18.33 3.42
N ASN A 149 -3.74 -17.63 2.78
CA ASN A 149 -3.05 -18.11 1.58
C ASN A 149 -1.87 -19.04 1.94
N HIS A 150 -2.17 -20.15 2.62
CA HIS A 150 -1.16 -21.16 3.00
C HIS A 150 -1.77 -22.55 3.10
N PRO A 151 -1.08 -23.62 2.60
CA PRO A 151 -1.67 -24.96 2.50
C PRO A 151 -1.71 -25.75 3.82
N VAL A 152 -1.05 -25.26 4.88
CA VAL A 152 -0.91 -26.01 6.13
C VAL A 152 -1.68 -25.37 7.28
N PHE A 153 -1.78 -26.14 8.38
CA PHE A 153 -2.36 -25.71 9.62
C PHE A 153 -1.87 -24.29 10.03
N PRO A 154 -2.72 -23.40 10.57
CA PRO A 154 -4.06 -23.66 11.13
C PRO A 154 -5.24 -23.43 10.17
N TYR A 155 -4.99 -23.17 8.91
CA TYR A 155 -6.04 -22.80 7.95
C TYR A 155 -6.93 -24.00 7.65
N THR A 156 -8.22 -23.81 7.83
CA THR A 156 -9.25 -24.85 7.54
C THR A 156 -9.60 -24.89 6.07
N ILE A 157 -9.45 -23.75 5.39
CA ILE A 157 -9.65 -23.62 3.93
C ILE A 157 -8.33 -23.11 3.38
N LYS A 158 -7.76 -23.86 2.47
CA LYS A 158 -6.39 -23.67 2.01
C LYS A 158 -6.36 -23.03 0.62
N SER A 159 -5.44 -22.10 0.40
CA SER A 159 -5.12 -21.54 -0.91
C SER A 159 -3.65 -21.85 -1.22
N ASN A 160 -3.42 -22.39 -2.42
CA ASN A 160 -2.11 -22.92 -2.84
C ASN A 160 -1.49 -22.01 -3.88
N THR A 161 -0.68 -20.99 -3.50
CA THR A 161 0.38 -20.53 -4.41
C THR A 161 1.33 -19.52 -3.74
N PHE A 162 2.63 -19.73 -3.92
CA PHE A 162 3.71 -18.89 -3.40
C PHE A 162 4.26 -17.89 -4.43
N ILE A 163 3.79 -17.95 -5.69
CA ILE A 163 4.42 -17.28 -6.84
C ILE A 163 3.89 -15.87 -7.07
N ASP A 164 2.75 -15.52 -6.47
CA ASP A 164 2.03 -14.30 -6.81
C ASP A 164 2.34 -13.12 -5.88
N GLY A 165 2.00 -11.93 -6.38
CA GLY A 165 2.07 -10.70 -5.61
C GLY A 165 1.19 -10.71 -4.34
N PRO A 166 1.46 -9.81 -3.38
CA PRO A 166 0.67 -9.74 -2.15
C PRO A 166 -0.83 -9.58 -2.38
N PHE A 167 -1.23 -8.83 -3.40
CA PHE A 167 -2.63 -8.61 -3.73
C PHE A 167 -3.30 -9.88 -4.27
N ASP A 168 -2.66 -10.58 -5.20
CA ASP A 168 -3.20 -11.82 -5.80
C ASP A 168 -3.41 -12.89 -4.73
N ARG A 169 -2.50 -12.99 -3.76
CA ARG A 169 -2.64 -13.91 -2.62
C ARG A 169 -3.86 -13.60 -1.77
N MET A 170 -4.15 -12.31 -1.53
CA MET A 170 -5.35 -11.90 -0.79
C MET A 170 -6.64 -12.19 -1.58
N GLN A 171 -6.65 -11.96 -2.90
CA GLN A 171 -7.78 -12.31 -3.77
C GLN A 171 -8.10 -13.80 -3.69
N ARG A 172 -7.08 -14.66 -3.75
CA ARG A 172 -7.27 -16.12 -3.61
C ARG A 172 -7.78 -16.50 -2.24
N THR A 173 -7.29 -15.86 -1.19
CA THR A 173 -7.79 -16.11 0.17
C THR A 173 -9.30 -15.94 0.23
N ILE A 174 -9.85 -14.82 -0.25
CA ILE A 174 -11.29 -14.59 -0.20
C ILE A 174 -12.09 -15.44 -1.19
N ALA A 175 -11.47 -15.84 -2.31
CA ALA A 175 -12.10 -16.73 -3.28
C ALA A 175 -12.41 -18.12 -2.69
N THR A 176 -11.61 -18.61 -1.73
CA THR A 176 -11.84 -19.90 -1.06
C THR A 176 -13.15 -19.97 -0.27
N ILE A 177 -13.69 -18.82 0.14
CA ILE A 177 -14.96 -18.71 0.89
C ILE A 177 -16.12 -18.21 0.05
N GLY A 178 -15.95 -18.15 -1.28
CA GLY A 178 -17.01 -17.77 -2.22
C GLY A 178 -17.10 -16.28 -2.52
N ILE A 179 -16.15 -15.45 -2.06
CA ILE A 179 -16.11 -14.03 -2.41
C ILE A 179 -15.35 -13.83 -3.70
N LYS A 180 -16.01 -13.23 -4.69
CA LYS A 180 -15.36 -12.77 -5.92
C LYS A 180 -14.68 -11.43 -5.65
N SER A 181 -13.39 -11.31 -5.99
CA SER A 181 -12.69 -10.04 -5.91
C SER A 181 -13.08 -9.16 -7.09
N GLU A 182 -13.82 -8.10 -6.83
CA GLU A 182 -14.32 -7.15 -7.82
C GLU A 182 -13.63 -5.79 -7.68
N THR A 183 -13.21 -5.44 -6.46
CA THR A 183 -12.55 -4.19 -6.16
C THR A 183 -11.04 -4.31 -6.41
N ILE A 184 -10.53 -3.63 -7.43
CA ILE A 184 -9.09 -3.59 -7.73
C ILE A 184 -8.43 -2.40 -7.03
N GLN A 185 -9.06 -1.24 -7.10
CA GLN A 185 -8.52 -0.01 -6.54
C GLN A 185 -8.75 0.06 -5.02
N PRO A 186 -7.72 0.38 -4.22
CA PRO A 186 -7.86 0.57 -2.78
C PRO A 186 -8.90 1.62 -2.42
N LYS A 187 -9.68 1.35 -1.37
CA LYS A 187 -10.71 2.26 -0.86
C LYS A 187 -10.45 2.60 0.60
N ILE A 188 -10.35 3.89 0.90
CA ILE A 188 -10.22 4.40 2.27
C ILE A 188 -11.27 5.49 2.47
N CYS A 189 -12.11 5.32 3.48
CA CYS A 189 -13.14 6.29 3.83
C CYS A 189 -12.54 7.51 4.52
N ILE A 190 -13.03 8.71 4.16
CA ILE A 190 -12.57 9.99 4.70
C ILE A 190 -13.73 10.74 5.33
N SER A 191 -13.58 11.19 6.57
CA SER A 191 -14.57 11.98 7.28
C SER A 191 -14.75 13.39 6.69
N LYS A 192 -15.92 14.00 6.94
CA LYS A 192 -16.14 15.42 6.60
C LYS A 192 -15.10 16.34 7.26
N LYS A 193 -14.72 16.05 8.51
CA LYS A 193 -13.68 16.79 9.25
C LYS A 193 -12.34 16.75 8.53
N THR A 194 -11.90 15.57 8.07
CA THR A 194 -10.64 15.41 7.32
C THR A 194 -10.66 16.16 5.99
N ARG A 195 -11.78 16.11 5.26
CA ARG A 195 -11.94 16.88 4.01
C ARG A 195 -11.82 18.37 4.26
N TYR A 196 -12.45 18.87 5.32
CA TYR A 196 -12.35 20.27 5.70
C TYR A 196 -10.92 20.66 6.06
N SER A 197 -10.21 19.86 6.86
CA SER A 197 -8.80 20.10 7.19
C SER A 197 -7.92 20.18 5.94
N ALA A 198 -8.09 19.27 4.99
CA ALA A 198 -7.38 19.31 3.72
C ALA A 198 -7.73 20.55 2.88
N LEU A 199 -8.99 21.02 2.91
CA LEU A 199 -9.39 22.26 2.23
C LEU A 199 -8.69 23.48 2.85
N VAL A 200 -8.53 23.55 4.17
CA VAL A 200 -7.78 24.62 4.85
C VAL A 200 -6.34 24.64 4.35
N ILE A 201 -5.70 23.47 4.22
CA ILE A 201 -4.33 23.37 3.68
C ILE A 201 -4.31 23.86 2.23
N LYS A 202 -5.25 23.41 1.37
CA LYS A 202 -5.32 23.85 -0.02
C LYS A 202 -5.49 25.38 -0.12
N LYS A 203 -6.35 25.98 0.71
CA LYS A 203 -6.57 27.43 0.76
C LYS A 203 -5.31 28.17 1.20
N LYS A 204 -4.67 27.73 2.30
CA LYS A 204 -3.45 28.33 2.85
C LYS A 204 -2.33 28.46 1.81
N TYR A 205 -2.14 27.43 0.97
CA TYR A 205 -1.08 27.38 -0.02
C TYR A 205 -1.57 27.71 -1.44
N ASN A 206 -2.81 28.14 -1.60
CA ASN A 206 -3.44 28.42 -2.90
C ASN A 206 -3.24 27.26 -3.90
N LEU A 207 -3.62 26.05 -3.48
CA LEU A 207 -3.55 24.83 -4.28
C LEU A 207 -4.86 24.63 -5.04
N LYS A 208 -4.90 25.07 -6.29
CA LYS A 208 -6.06 24.88 -7.17
C LYS A 208 -6.06 23.47 -7.74
N SER A 209 -7.25 22.88 -7.86
CA SER A 209 -7.41 21.51 -8.38
C SER A 209 -6.78 21.34 -9.75
N LYS A 210 -6.04 20.25 -9.96
CA LYS A 210 -5.31 19.89 -11.18
C LYS A 210 -4.23 20.90 -11.63
N GLN A 211 -3.84 21.84 -10.76
CA GLN A 211 -2.82 22.84 -11.05
C GLN A 211 -1.53 22.67 -10.25
N TYR A 212 -1.42 21.61 -9.46
CA TYR A 212 -0.22 21.30 -8.69
C TYR A 212 0.16 19.83 -8.79
N VAL A 213 1.42 19.55 -8.54
CA VAL A 213 2.04 18.22 -8.59
C VAL A 213 2.46 17.81 -7.17
N ALA A 214 2.41 16.53 -6.85
CA ALA A 214 2.98 16.02 -5.60
C ALA A 214 4.26 15.22 -5.87
N PHE A 215 5.32 15.49 -5.09
CA PHE A 215 6.53 14.68 -5.04
C PHE A 215 6.59 13.92 -3.72
N ILE A 216 6.95 12.63 -3.81
CA ILE A 216 7.19 11.76 -2.66
C ILE A 216 8.63 11.26 -2.74
N PRO A 217 9.62 12.08 -2.32
CA PRO A 217 11.04 11.78 -2.52
C PRO A 217 11.59 10.74 -1.53
N GLY A 218 10.83 10.45 -0.47
CA GLY A 218 11.22 9.55 0.60
C GLY A 218 11.07 8.08 0.29
N SER A 219 11.56 7.28 1.23
CA SER A 219 11.30 5.84 1.34
C SER A 219 11.44 5.43 2.80
N SER A 220 11.05 4.19 3.16
CA SER A 220 11.27 3.71 4.53
C SER A 220 12.76 3.79 4.90
N ARG A 221 13.04 4.08 6.17
CA ARG A 221 14.41 4.25 6.71
C ARG A 221 15.36 3.09 6.37
N GLN A 222 14.82 1.88 6.31
CA GLN A 222 15.58 0.66 6.02
C GLN A 222 15.84 0.42 4.53
N ASN A 223 15.20 1.21 3.62
CA ASN A 223 15.22 0.99 2.17
C ASN A 223 15.68 2.23 1.41
N LYS A 224 16.80 2.84 1.85
CA LYS A 224 17.34 4.06 1.21
C LYS A 224 17.66 3.89 -0.28
N LEU A 225 17.98 2.67 -0.73
CA LEU A 225 18.22 2.38 -2.15
C LEU A 225 16.96 2.55 -3.04
N LYS A 226 15.78 2.71 -2.46
CA LYS A 226 14.57 3.05 -3.21
C LYS A 226 14.45 4.55 -3.50
N ARG A 227 15.33 5.40 -2.98
CA ARG A 227 15.29 6.85 -3.19
C ARG A 227 15.94 7.21 -4.52
N TRP A 228 15.21 7.95 -5.34
CA TRP A 228 15.70 8.46 -6.62
C TRP A 228 16.77 9.56 -6.47
N GLY A 229 16.73 10.23 -5.34
CA GLY A 229 17.73 11.22 -4.92
C GLY A 229 17.29 12.66 -5.13
N VAL A 230 17.75 13.52 -4.20
CA VAL A 230 17.41 14.95 -4.11
C VAL A 230 17.69 15.69 -5.41
N LYS A 231 18.88 15.46 -6.03
CA LYS A 231 19.30 16.14 -7.26
C LYS A 231 18.32 15.93 -8.43
N ASN A 232 17.77 14.73 -8.58
CA ASN A 232 16.83 14.41 -9.63
C ASN A 232 15.48 15.10 -9.40
N TYR A 233 14.99 15.15 -8.14
CA TYR A 233 13.76 15.88 -7.80
C TYR A 233 13.91 17.38 -7.99
N ILE A 234 15.06 17.97 -7.66
CA ILE A 234 15.36 19.39 -7.93
C ILE A 234 15.30 19.65 -9.44
N LYS A 235 16.01 18.86 -10.24
CA LYS A 235 16.02 19.02 -11.70
C LYS A 235 14.62 18.83 -12.30
N LEU A 236 13.84 17.85 -11.82
CA LEU A 236 12.46 17.67 -12.28
C LEU A 236 11.57 18.86 -11.91
N ALA A 237 11.77 19.45 -10.73
CA ALA A 237 11.02 20.63 -10.30
C ALA A 237 11.30 21.86 -11.17
N GLU A 238 12.54 22.02 -11.64
CA GLU A 238 12.91 23.09 -12.59
C GLU A 238 12.22 22.93 -13.94
N LEU A 239 12.03 21.69 -14.41
CA LEU A 239 11.35 21.39 -15.67
C LEU A 239 9.82 21.57 -15.56
N ILE A 240 9.26 21.44 -14.36
CA ILE A 240 7.82 21.54 -14.10
C ILE A 240 7.47 22.97 -13.68
N ASN A 241 6.92 23.77 -14.60
CA ASN A 241 6.49 25.14 -14.29
C ASN A 241 5.10 25.15 -13.61
N LYS A 242 5.00 24.52 -12.41
CA LYS A 242 3.78 24.45 -11.59
C LYS A 242 4.12 24.44 -10.11
N LYS A 243 3.10 24.65 -9.26
CA LYS A 243 3.26 24.42 -7.82
C LYS A 243 3.52 22.95 -7.55
N ILE A 244 4.47 22.66 -6.67
CA ILE A 244 4.84 21.33 -6.24
C ILE A 244 4.67 21.22 -4.74
N ILE A 245 3.97 20.21 -4.26
CA ILE A 245 3.93 19.86 -2.84
C ILE A 245 4.88 18.68 -2.58
N LEU A 246 5.73 18.81 -1.57
CA LEU A 246 6.58 17.73 -1.09
C LEU A 246 5.89 17.01 0.06
N ILE A 247 5.80 15.69 -0.05
CA ILE A 247 5.16 14.81 0.92
C ILE A 247 6.20 13.83 1.46
N GLY A 248 6.26 13.70 2.78
CA GLY A 248 7.18 12.78 3.45
C GLY A 248 6.89 12.69 4.95
N GLY A 249 7.51 11.72 5.58
CA GLY A 249 7.54 11.53 7.03
C GLY A 249 8.78 12.16 7.68
N PRO A 250 8.98 11.94 8.99
CA PRO A 250 10.14 12.47 9.71
C PRO A 250 11.49 12.09 9.08
N ASP A 251 11.60 10.87 8.58
CA ASP A 251 12.82 10.34 7.95
C ASP A 251 13.14 10.97 6.57
N ASP A 252 12.21 11.76 6.02
CA ASP A 252 12.31 12.40 4.70
C ASP A 252 12.50 13.91 4.81
N ALA A 253 12.51 14.47 6.04
CA ALA A 253 12.51 15.91 6.29
C ALA A 253 13.75 16.62 5.69
N GLU A 254 14.92 16.01 5.80
CA GLU A 254 16.18 16.55 5.26
C GLU A 254 16.11 16.66 3.72
N ASP A 255 15.75 15.56 3.04
CA ASP A 255 15.60 15.53 1.58
C ASP A 255 14.56 16.55 1.11
N CYS A 256 13.39 16.62 1.78
CA CYS A 256 12.33 17.58 1.47
C CYS A 256 12.80 19.03 1.65
N ASN A 257 13.56 19.33 2.70
CA ASN A 257 14.10 20.67 2.92
C ASN A 257 15.13 21.07 1.85
N LEU A 258 16.02 20.14 1.47
CA LEU A 258 16.99 20.37 0.40
C LEU A 258 16.30 20.65 -0.95
N ILE A 259 15.25 19.88 -1.28
CA ILE A 259 14.50 20.09 -2.51
C ILE A 259 13.76 21.42 -2.48
N ALA A 260 13.15 21.80 -1.35
CA ALA A 260 12.34 23.01 -1.22
C ALA A 260 13.16 24.30 -1.33
N LYS A 261 14.44 24.30 -0.92
CA LYS A 261 15.31 25.49 -0.97
C LYS A 261 15.55 26.02 -2.39
N ASN A 262 15.42 25.18 -3.40
CA ASN A 262 15.84 25.48 -4.76
C ASN A 262 14.75 26.11 -5.64
N ASN A 263 13.48 26.13 -5.20
CA ASN A 263 12.41 26.67 -6.05
C ASN A 263 11.24 27.21 -5.21
N LYS A 264 10.88 28.47 -5.42
CA LYS A 264 9.78 29.17 -4.72
C LYS A 264 8.39 28.54 -4.96
N ASN A 265 8.23 27.80 -6.03
CA ASN A 265 6.99 27.08 -6.33
C ASN A 265 6.83 25.78 -5.55
N ILE A 266 7.84 25.39 -4.75
CA ILE A 266 7.82 24.17 -3.96
C ILE A 266 7.31 24.48 -2.55
N ILE A 267 6.27 23.77 -2.15
CA ILE A 267 5.64 23.85 -0.83
C ILE A 267 6.00 22.59 -0.07
N ASN A 268 6.82 22.73 0.97
CA ASN A 268 7.20 21.60 1.81
C ASN A 268 6.10 21.29 2.84
N LEU A 269 5.34 20.21 2.59
CA LEU A 269 4.32 19.66 3.49
C LEU A 269 4.80 18.42 4.26
N CYS A 270 6.10 18.10 4.21
CA CYS A 270 6.70 17.02 5.00
C CYS A 270 6.40 17.23 6.50
N ASN A 271 5.88 16.21 7.18
CA ASN A 271 5.42 16.24 8.58
C ASN A 271 4.30 17.25 8.91
N LYS A 272 3.63 17.84 7.91
CA LYS A 272 2.57 18.84 8.11
C LYS A 272 1.17 18.35 7.78
N THR A 273 1.03 17.07 7.47
CA THR A 273 -0.24 16.45 7.07
C THR A 273 -0.36 15.06 7.69
N ASN A 274 -1.57 14.65 8.00
CA ASN A 274 -1.86 13.26 8.32
C ASN A 274 -2.19 12.44 7.06
N LEU A 275 -2.18 11.10 7.18
CA LEU A 275 -2.38 10.20 6.03
C LEU A 275 -3.73 10.41 5.32
N LEU A 276 -4.80 10.71 6.06
CA LEU A 276 -6.13 10.90 5.46
C LEU A 276 -6.25 12.24 4.72
N GLU A 277 -5.59 13.28 5.22
CA GLU A 277 -5.51 14.59 4.52
C GLU A 277 -4.77 14.46 3.19
N LEU A 278 -3.72 13.61 3.14
CA LEU A 278 -2.97 13.35 1.91
C LEU A 278 -3.86 12.80 0.79
N ILE A 279 -4.86 11.96 1.09
CA ILE A 279 -5.79 11.45 0.09
C ILE A 279 -6.52 12.61 -0.61
N GLU A 280 -7.01 13.60 0.17
CA GLU A 280 -7.68 14.77 -0.41
C GLU A 280 -6.71 15.71 -1.17
N LEU A 281 -5.46 15.81 -0.72
CA LEU A 281 -4.45 16.55 -1.46
C LEU A 281 -4.11 15.86 -2.78
N PHE A 282 -3.90 14.53 -2.79
CA PHE A 282 -3.64 13.76 -4.00
C PHE A 282 -4.80 13.83 -5.00
N ARG A 283 -6.06 13.79 -4.53
CA ARG A 283 -7.23 13.94 -5.41
C ARG A 283 -7.22 15.25 -6.18
N GLY A 284 -6.67 16.31 -5.61
CA GLY A 284 -6.52 17.61 -6.25
C GLY A 284 -5.25 17.75 -7.12
N CYS A 285 -4.28 16.84 -7.06
CA CYS A 285 -3.09 16.88 -7.89
C CYS A 285 -3.40 16.66 -9.37
N GLN A 286 -2.56 17.22 -10.23
CA GLN A 286 -2.51 16.83 -11.64
C GLN A 286 -1.86 15.44 -11.77
N ILE A 287 -0.77 15.20 -11.04
CA ILE A 287 0.00 13.97 -11.05
C ILE A 287 0.75 13.82 -9.71
N VAL A 288 0.99 12.59 -9.29
CA VAL A 288 1.83 12.25 -8.14
C VAL A 288 3.05 11.47 -8.63
N ILE A 289 4.24 11.90 -8.22
CA ILE A 289 5.51 11.30 -8.63
C ILE A 289 6.26 10.90 -7.35
N GLY A 290 6.69 9.66 -7.27
CA GLY A 290 7.38 9.21 -6.07
C GLY A 290 8.10 7.88 -6.22
N ASN A 291 8.88 7.56 -5.20
CA ASN A 291 9.56 6.29 -5.08
C ASN A 291 8.59 5.18 -4.66
N ASP A 292 9.02 3.91 -4.74
CA ASP A 292 8.29 2.77 -4.17
C ASP A 292 8.16 2.91 -2.63
N THR A 293 7.04 3.47 -2.18
CA THR A 293 6.75 3.76 -0.77
C THR A 293 5.26 3.65 -0.47
N GLY A 294 4.92 3.40 0.80
CA GLY A 294 3.53 3.31 1.25
C GLY A 294 2.70 4.57 0.96
N THR A 295 3.32 5.76 1.00
CA THR A 295 2.64 7.02 0.68
C THR A 295 2.22 7.10 -0.80
N LEU A 296 2.99 6.49 -1.71
CA LEU A 296 2.61 6.41 -3.11
C LEU A 296 1.40 5.48 -3.32
N HIS A 297 1.32 4.38 -2.55
CA HIS A 297 0.13 3.53 -2.53
C HIS A 297 -1.12 4.30 -2.03
N LEU A 298 -0.94 5.26 -1.12
CA LEU A 298 -2.07 6.07 -0.66
C LEU A 298 -2.66 6.92 -1.80
N ALA A 299 -1.84 7.39 -2.74
CA ALA A 299 -2.31 8.11 -3.92
C ALA A 299 -3.23 7.23 -4.80
N SER A 300 -3.02 5.90 -4.83
CA SER A 300 -3.87 5.00 -5.62
C SER A 300 -5.31 4.86 -5.11
N THR A 301 -5.61 5.36 -3.89
CA THR A 301 -7.00 5.47 -3.42
C THR A 301 -7.79 6.56 -4.13
N THR A 302 -7.14 7.30 -5.03
CA THR A 302 -7.72 8.36 -5.85
C THR A 302 -7.51 8.05 -7.34
N ASN A 303 -8.16 8.83 -8.21
CA ASN A 303 -7.98 8.70 -9.66
C ASN A 303 -6.83 9.57 -10.21
N VAL A 304 -5.90 10.02 -9.36
CA VAL A 304 -4.77 10.81 -9.80
C VAL A 304 -3.79 9.95 -10.61
N PRO A 305 -3.24 10.46 -11.72
CA PRO A 305 -2.13 9.82 -12.41
C PRO A 305 -0.91 9.69 -11.47
N ILE A 306 -0.23 8.55 -11.53
CA ILE A 306 0.92 8.25 -10.68
C ILE A 306 2.11 7.85 -11.54
N ILE A 307 3.27 8.44 -11.30
CA ILE A 307 4.56 7.93 -11.78
C ILE A 307 5.31 7.34 -10.60
N GLN A 308 5.52 6.03 -10.63
CA GLN A 308 6.33 5.32 -9.67
C GLN A 308 7.75 5.16 -10.21
N ILE A 309 8.73 5.64 -9.46
CA ILE A 309 10.16 5.43 -9.75
C ILE A 309 10.62 4.23 -8.94
N THR A 310 11.05 3.18 -9.64
CA THR A 310 11.37 1.89 -9.05
C THR A 310 12.82 1.52 -9.35
N GLY A 311 13.57 1.16 -8.32
CA GLY A 311 14.97 0.73 -8.44
C GLY A 311 15.13 -0.76 -8.21
N PRO A 312 15.48 -1.18 -6.97
CA PRO A 312 15.86 -2.57 -6.66
C PRO A 312 14.68 -3.54 -6.55
N THR A 313 13.44 -3.06 -6.58
CA THR A 313 12.22 -3.89 -6.39
C THR A 313 11.52 -4.15 -7.71
N ASN A 314 10.81 -5.30 -7.81
CA ASN A 314 10.04 -5.64 -9.00
C ASN A 314 8.74 -4.80 -9.07
N PRO A 315 8.58 -3.90 -10.04
CA PRO A 315 7.41 -3.05 -10.14
C PRO A 315 6.10 -3.83 -10.35
N LEU A 316 6.13 -5.01 -10.94
CA LEU A 316 4.94 -5.87 -11.09
C LEU A 316 4.35 -6.29 -9.74
N LEU A 317 5.20 -6.40 -8.70
CA LEU A 317 4.79 -6.85 -7.36
C LEU A 317 4.51 -5.68 -6.40
N VAL A 318 5.11 -4.50 -6.65
CA VAL A 318 5.08 -3.38 -5.70
C VAL A 318 4.40 -2.13 -6.22
N LYS A 319 3.84 -2.14 -7.43
CA LYS A 319 3.15 -0.95 -7.97
C LYS A 319 1.85 -0.66 -7.22
N PRO A 320 1.46 0.61 -7.11
CA PRO A 320 0.14 1.00 -6.63
C PRO A 320 -0.99 0.37 -7.45
N LEU A 321 -2.05 -0.09 -6.78
CA LEU A 321 -3.20 -0.73 -7.43
C LEU A 321 -4.14 0.32 -8.01
N THR A 322 -3.88 0.73 -9.24
CA THR A 322 -4.73 1.63 -10.03
C THR A 322 -4.39 1.48 -11.50
N ASN A 323 -5.34 1.79 -12.39
CA ASN A 323 -5.08 1.83 -13.83
C ASN A 323 -4.25 3.05 -14.24
N ASN A 324 -4.16 4.07 -13.37
CA ASN A 324 -3.51 5.35 -13.66
C ASN A 324 -2.06 5.40 -13.15
N VAL A 325 -1.34 4.27 -13.12
CA VAL A 325 0.05 4.21 -12.67
C VAL A 325 0.98 3.82 -13.81
N ILE A 326 2.04 4.60 -13.98
CA ILE A 326 3.19 4.29 -14.83
C ILE A 326 4.36 3.99 -13.90
N SER A 327 4.86 2.75 -13.94
CA SER A 327 6.08 2.38 -13.19
C SER A 327 7.28 2.47 -14.11
N VAL A 328 8.28 3.23 -13.69
CA VAL A 328 9.52 3.47 -14.42
C VAL A 328 10.66 2.74 -13.73
N GLN A 329 11.35 1.89 -14.45
CA GLN A 329 12.52 1.15 -13.98
C GLN A 329 13.61 1.14 -15.04
N ALA A 330 14.86 1.37 -14.64
CA ALA A 330 16.00 1.26 -15.55
C ALA A 330 16.18 -0.18 -16.03
N ASP A 331 16.40 -0.38 -17.32
CA ASP A 331 16.72 -1.69 -17.88
C ASP A 331 18.22 -1.97 -17.69
N ILE A 332 18.52 -2.70 -16.64
CA ILE A 332 19.87 -3.09 -16.23
C ILE A 332 19.86 -4.53 -15.74
N ASP A 333 20.99 -5.21 -15.83
CA ASP A 333 21.12 -6.64 -15.50
C ASP A 333 20.73 -6.96 -14.05
N CYS A 334 21.06 -6.05 -13.12
CA CYS A 334 20.78 -6.24 -11.69
C CYS A 334 19.40 -5.68 -11.24
N LYS A 335 18.45 -5.41 -12.16
CA LYS A 335 17.09 -5.03 -11.77
C LYS A 335 16.44 -6.11 -10.91
N ASN A 336 15.53 -5.69 -10.01
CA ASN A 336 14.79 -6.57 -9.08
C ASN A 336 15.70 -7.35 -8.10
N CYS A 337 16.87 -6.80 -7.74
CA CYS A 337 17.84 -7.47 -6.88
C CYS A 337 17.47 -7.49 -5.39
N TYR A 338 16.54 -6.64 -4.95
CA TYR A 338 16.10 -6.49 -3.54
C TYR A 338 17.24 -6.23 -2.54
N GLN A 339 18.42 -5.81 -3.01
CA GLN A 339 19.58 -5.52 -2.16
C GLN A 339 19.30 -4.33 -1.24
N LYS A 340 19.84 -4.38 -0.02
CA LYS A 340 19.78 -3.30 0.97
C LYS A 340 21.00 -2.39 0.91
N ASN A 341 22.10 -2.87 0.35
CA ASN A 341 23.35 -2.15 0.14
C ASN A 341 23.77 -2.28 -1.33
N CYS A 342 24.27 -1.20 -1.92
CA CYS A 342 24.73 -1.20 -3.30
C CYS A 342 25.75 -0.09 -3.51
N SER A 343 26.89 -0.40 -4.13
CA SER A 343 27.96 0.56 -4.39
C SER A 343 27.69 1.48 -5.58
N HIS A 344 27.02 0.98 -6.63
CA HIS A 344 26.84 1.75 -7.87
C HIS A 344 25.48 2.43 -8.00
N HIS A 345 24.38 1.85 -7.46
CA HIS A 345 22.99 2.36 -7.46
C HIS A 345 22.50 2.80 -8.87
N SER A 346 22.94 2.11 -9.92
CA SER A 346 22.64 2.45 -11.32
C SER A 346 21.14 2.37 -11.65
N CYS A 347 20.38 1.50 -10.95
CA CYS A 347 18.93 1.37 -11.12
C CYS A 347 18.17 2.69 -10.90
N MET A 348 18.67 3.58 -10.02
CA MET A 348 18.11 4.90 -9.80
C MET A 348 18.83 6.00 -10.58
N LYS A 349 20.17 5.94 -10.67
CA LYS A 349 20.96 6.94 -11.39
C LYS A 349 20.66 7.00 -12.89
N ASN A 350 20.26 5.88 -13.49
CA ASN A 350 19.97 5.83 -14.93
C ASN A 350 18.57 6.39 -15.28
N ILE A 351 17.68 6.58 -14.31
CA ILE A 351 16.41 7.26 -14.53
C ILE A 351 16.64 8.76 -14.41
N THR A 352 16.56 9.49 -15.52
CA THR A 352 16.82 10.94 -15.54
C THR A 352 15.56 11.77 -15.32
N ALA A 353 15.72 12.99 -14.83
CA ALA A 353 14.61 13.92 -14.65
C ALA A 353 13.96 14.30 -15.98
N ASP A 354 14.78 14.46 -17.05
CA ASP A 354 14.29 14.76 -18.40
C ASP A 354 13.37 13.64 -18.92
N TYR A 355 13.74 12.37 -18.66
CA TYR A 355 12.91 11.24 -19.07
C TYR A 355 11.58 11.20 -18.29
N ILE A 356 11.59 11.42 -16.98
CA ILE A 356 10.34 11.51 -16.20
C ILE A 356 9.48 12.68 -16.70
N TYR A 357 10.10 13.80 -17.05
CA TYR A 357 9.39 14.95 -17.59
C TYR A 357 8.75 14.68 -18.96
N SER A 358 9.40 13.90 -19.84
CA SER A 358 8.79 13.49 -21.13
C SER A 358 7.52 12.67 -20.89
N ILE A 359 7.54 11.71 -19.94
CA ILE A 359 6.35 10.92 -19.57
C ILE A 359 5.20 11.83 -19.08
N ILE A 360 5.52 12.87 -18.29
CA ILE A 360 4.50 13.83 -17.80
C ILE A 360 3.83 14.58 -18.95
N LYS A 361 4.59 14.91 -20.03
CA LYS A 361 4.04 15.58 -21.21
C LYS A 361 3.10 14.67 -22.00
N ASP A 362 3.45 13.39 -22.13
CA ASP A 362 2.68 12.39 -22.88
C ASP A 362 1.41 11.94 -22.14
N THR A 363 1.31 12.25 -20.83
CA THR A 363 0.15 11.90 -19.99
C THR A 363 -0.93 12.99 -19.97
N LYS A 364 -0.77 14.06 -20.72
CA LYS A 364 -1.77 15.12 -20.92
C LYS A 364 -2.72 14.74 -22.03
#